data_f8c673d159b44b6f3844c20ea29f090f
#
_entry.id   f8c673d159b44b6f3844c20ea29f090f
#
_cell.length_a   1.000
_cell.length_b   1.000
_cell.length_c   1.000
_cell.angle_alpha   90.00
_cell.angle_beta   90.00
_cell.angle_gamma   90.00
#
_symmetry.space_group_name_H-M   'P 1'
#
loop_
_entity.id
_entity.type
_entity.pdbx_description
1 polymer ?
#
loop_
_entity_poly.entity_id
_entity_poly.type
_entity_poly.pdbx_seq_one_letter_code
_entity_poly.pdbx_strand_id
1 'polypeptide(L)'
;MANFNAHTLYNNDQLTEASTAAVILVIYPNGITKATYTNSQKLISITSITTDTTTQYMEEILFNELLNTYLLDHKELITKIYIAPEQAMMMPSAMHEPSQAEQWYRSIHFVANNHLIHQCPIDHDAAMYIMHYPKYLLHAIDTHFENADLKPLACSFMNTKHTQETLVTVHLHHAYCMLTHFEQGKVHNHQILHNHSLQEITQQLNIHLANANDYKIEVSTNDTNIHAEELIASYFGEQMLYLTQHEFYQHLAACE
;
A
#
# COMPACT_ATOMS: atom_id res chain seq x y z
N MET A 1 -24.90 12.21 -2.41
CA MET A 1 -23.88 12.08 -1.36
C MET A 1 -23.37 10.67 -1.43
N ALA A 2 -22.07 10.50 -1.60
CA ALA A 2 -21.47 9.18 -1.55
C ALA A 2 -21.56 8.65 -0.10
N ASN A 3 -21.81 7.35 0.04
CA ASN A 3 -21.71 6.71 1.34
C ASN A 3 -20.27 6.33 1.59
N PHE A 4 -19.58 7.08 2.44
CA PHE A 4 -18.29 6.71 2.97
C PHE A 4 -18.47 5.91 4.25
N ASN A 5 -17.76 4.79 4.33
CA ASN A 5 -17.69 3.97 5.54
C ASN A 5 -16.38 4.30 6.26
N ALA A 6 -16.45 5.03 7.36
CA ALA A 6 -15.28 5.35 8.18
C ALA A 6 -15.21 4.40 9.38
N HIS A 7 -14.07 3.71 9.53
CA HIS A 7 -13.83 2.78 10.62
C HIS A 7 -12.52 3.11 11.33
N THR A 8 -12.58 3.22 12.66
CA THR A 8 -11.37 3.31 13.47
C THR A 8 -10.79 1.91 13.65
N LEU A 9 -9.61 1.68 13.09
CA LEU A 9 -8.89 0.41 13.16
C LEU A 9 -8.02 0.30 14.42
N TYR A 10 -7.52 1.44 14.89
CA TYR A 10 -6.67 1.54 16.09
C TYR A 10 -6.91 2.89 16.77
N ASN A 11 -6.93 2.89 18.08
CA ASN A 11 -6.96 4.11 18.91
C ASN A 11 -6.13 3.89 20.18
N ASN A 12 -5.26 4.84 20.49
CA ASN A 12 -4.51 4.85 21.73
C ASN A 12 -5.21 5.74 22.75
N ASP A 13 -5.95 5.16 23.66
CA ASP A 13 -6.76 5.87 24.67
C ASP A 13 -5.96 6.77 25.62
N GLN A 14 -4.63 6.60 25.66
CA GLN A 14 -3.74 7.43 26.48
C GLN A 14 -3.29 8.73 25.76
N LEU A 15 -3.57 8.84 24.46
CA LEU A 15 -3.18 9.98 23.63
C LEU A 15 -4.44 10.67 23.09
N THR A 16 -4.40 11.98 22.96
CA THR A 16 -5.53 12.75 22.42
C THR A 16 -5.22 13.23 21.01
N GLU A 17 -6.24 13.40 20.19
CA GLU A 17 -6.11 14.00 18.85
C GLU A 17 -5.50 15.41 18.88
N ALA A 18 -5.69 16.17 19.98
CA ALA A 18 -5.08 17.47 20.17
C ALA A 18 -3.54 17.41 20.23
N SER A 19 -2.93 16.22 20.42
CA SER A 19 -1.49 15.98 20.37
C SER A 19 -0.98 15.58 18.99
N THR A 20 -1.84 15.56 17.95
CA THR A 20 -1.44 15.20 16.58
C THR A 20 -0.44 16.20 16.03
N ALA A 21 0.68 15.68 15.56
CA ALA A 21 1.77 16.48 14.98
C ALA A 21 2.15 16.04 13.57
N ALA A 22 1.81 14.81 13.18
CA ALA A 22 2.01 14.30 11.84
C ALA A 22 0.88 13.34 11.44
N VAL A 23 0.58 13.34 10.15
CA VAL A 23 -0.40 12.45 9.54
C VAL A 23 0.24 11.77 8.34
N ILE A 24 0.03 10.46 8.24
CA ILE A 24 0.38 9.65 7.08
C ILE A 24 -0.90 9.19 6.41
N LEU A 25 -0.96 9.33 5.10
CA LEU A 25 -2.06 8.82 4.29
C LEU A 25 -1.60 7.62 3.46
N VAL A 26 -2.45 6.62 3.35
CA VAL A 26 -2.34 5.55 2.35
C VAL A 26 -3.59 5.61 1.49
N ILE A 27 -3.42 5.89 0.21
CA ILE A 27 -4.51 6.00 -0.77
C ILE A 27 -4.60 4.68 -1.52
N TYR A 28 -5.71 4.00 -1.37
CA TYR A 28 -6.06 2.78 -2.09
C TYR A 28 -7.06 3.09 -3.23
N PRO A 29 -7.23 2.20 -4.19
CA PRO A 29 -8.23 2.40 -5.25
C PRO A 29 -9.64 2.73 -4.71
N ASN A 30 -10.04 2.10 -3.63
CA ASN A 30 -11.39 2.22 -3.06
C ASN A 30 -11.46 3.01 -1.75
N GLY A 31 -10.42 3.71 -1.33
CA GLY A 31 -10.45 4.45 -0.07
C GLY A 31 -9.14 5.03 0.37
N ILE A 32 -9.12 5.53 1.59
CA ILE A 32 -7.93 6.10 2.23
C ILE A 32 -7.82 5.57 3.65
N THR A 33 -6.60 5.29 4.08
CA THR A 33 -6.32 5.09 5.50
C THR A 33 -5.46 6.24 6.02
N LYS A 34 -5.89 6.83 7.12
CA LYS A 34 -5.23 7.93 7.82
C LYS A 34 -4.64 7.41 9.13
N ALA A 35 -3.32 7.57 9.31
CA ALA A 35 -2.64 7.31 10.57
C ALA A 35 -2.11 8.62 11.18
N THR A 36 -2.39 8.87 12.46
CA THR A 36 -2.02 10.10 13.17
C THR A 36 -0.96 9.82 14.22
N TYR A 37 -0.01 10.74 14.38
CA TYR A 37 1.16 10.58 15.26
C TYR A 37 1.40 11.83 16.11
N THR A 38 2.00 11.61 17.28
CA THR A 38 2.56 12.69 18.12
C THR A 38 3.89 13.19 17.55
N ASN A 39 4.41 14.31 18.10
CA ASN A 39 5.77 14.82 17.85
C ASN A 39 6.87 13.78 18.14
N SER A 40 6.65 12.85 19.05
CA SER A 40 7.57 11.75 19.37
C SER A 40 7.36 10.51 18.50
N GLN A 41 6.66 10.63 17.38
CA GLN A 41 6.33 9.57 16.43
C GLN A 41 5.55 8.38 17.04
N LYS A 42 4.81 8.62 18.13
CA LYS A 42 3.91 7.60 18.68
C LYS A 42 2.59 7.64 17.95
N LEU A 43 2.12 6.48 17.50
CA LEU A 43 0.84 6.33 16.81
C LEU A 43 -0.31 6.66 17.79
N ILE A 44 -1.21 7.54 17.35
CA ILE A 44 -2.42 7.94 18.09
C ILE A 44 -3.61 7.12 17.60
N SER A 45 -3.88 7.17 16.29
CA SER A 45 -5.03 6.47 15.71
C SER A 45 -4.79 6.04 14.26
N ILE A 46 -5.53 5.04 13.82
CA ILE A 46 -5.64 4.63 12.43
C ILE A 46 -7.12 4.63 12.07
N THR A 47 -7.48 5.36 11.03
CA THR A 47 -8.86 5.42 10.51
C THR A 47 -8.87 5.04 9.04
N SER A 48 -9.63 4.04 8.67
CA SER A 48 -9.89 3.65 7.28
C SER A 48 -11.22 4.24 6.81
N ILE A 49 -11.22 4.84 5.64
CA ILE A 49 -12.37 5.46 5.00
C ILE A 49 -12.50 4.83 3.62
N THR A 50 -13.56 4.08 3.40
CA THR A 50 -13.75 3.31 2.16
C THR A 50 -15.04 3.69 1.46
N THR A 51 -15.08 3.41 0.16
CA THR A 51 -16.28 3.50 -0.68
C THR A 51 -16.69 2.11 -1.12
N ASP A 52 -17.93 1.94 -1.54
CA ASP A 52 -18.44 0.66 -2.08
C ASP A 52 -17.90 0.33 -3.48
N THR A 53 -17.01 1.15 -4.05
CA THR A 53 -16.37 0.90 -5.34
C THR A 53 -15.30 -0.18 -5.22
N THR A 54 -15.28 -1.13 -6.14
CA THR A 54 -14.63 -2.41 -5.88
C THR A 54 -13.26 -2.61 -6.53
N THR A 55 -12.85 -1.90 -7.57
CA THR A 55 -11.62 -2.29 -8.31
C THR A 55 -10.85 -1.18 -8.98
N GLN A 56 -11.40 0.01 -9.05
CA GLN A 56 -10.74 1.16 -9.72
C GLN A 56 -10.60 2.29 -8.72
N TYR A 57 -9.66 3.18 -8.96
CA TYR A 57 -9.61 4.42 -8.21
C TYR A 57 -10.97 5.10 -8.22
N MET A 58 -11.39 5.58 -7.05
CA MET A 58 -12.65 6.31 -6.92
C MET A 58 -12.68 7.48 -7.91
N GLU A 59 -13.86 7.85 -8.36
CA GLU A 59 -14.03 8.99 -9.25
C GLU A 59 -13.55 10.29 -8.61
N GLU A 60 -13.08 11.23 -9.42
CA GLU A 60 -12.57 12.53 -8.96
C GLU A 60 -13.54 13.27 -8.02
N ILE A 61 -14.83 13.21 -8.33
CA ILE A 61 -15.88 13.84 -7.50
C ILE A 61 -15.90 13.21 -6.10
N LEU A 62 -15.83 11.88 -6.02
CA LEU A 62 -15.84 11.15 -4.74
C LEU A 62 -14.55 11.41 -3.95
N PHE A 63 -13.42 11.46 -4.63
CA PHE A 63 -12.14 11.76 -3.99
C PHE A 63 -12.13 13.17 -3.40
N ASN A 64 -12.62 14.16 -4.14
CA ASN A 64 -12.75 15.54 -3.65
C ASN A 64 -13.73 15.66 -2.48
N GLU A 65 -14.84 14.93 -2.49
CA GLU A 65 -15.79 14.88 -1.36
C GLU A 65 -15.12 14.27 -0.12
N LEU A 66 -14.33 13.20 -0.29
CA LEU A 66 -13.57 12.56 0.78
C LEU A 66 -12.51 13.50 1.37
N LEU A 67 -11.73 14.19 0.51
CA LEU A 67 -10.74 15.19 0.93
C LEU A 67 -11.39 16.27 1.80
N ASN A 68 -12.48 16.87 1.32
CA ASN A 68 -13.17 17.95 2.02
C ASN A 68 -13.75 17.49 3.37
N THR A 69 -14.22 16.25 3.45
CA THR A 69 -14.90 15.76 4.65
C THR A 69 -13.93 15.30 5.73
N TYR A 70 -12.78 14.70 5.36
CA TYR A 70 -11.95 13.97 6.33
C TYR A 70 -10.50 14.44 6.43
N LEU A 71 -9.97 15.17 5.45
CA LEU A 71 -8.54 15.44 5.36
C LEU A 71 -8.15 16.91 5.42
N LEU A 72 -8.96 17.84 4.88
CA LEU A 72 -8.55 19.24 4.77
C LEU A 72 -8.34 19.93 6.12
N ASP A 73 -9.03 19.52 7.18
CA ASP A 73 -8.83 20.06 8.54
C ASP A 73 -7.44 19.73 9.10
N HIS A 74 -6.75 18.72 8.54
CA HIS A 74 -5.42 18.26 8.96
C HIS A 74 -4.35 18.41 7.89
N LYS A 75 -4.62 19.14 6.80
CA LYS A 75 -3.74 19.21 5.62
C LYS A 75 -2.29 19.59 5.94
N GLU A 76 -2.08 20.53 6.87
CA GLU A 76 -0.76 21.02 7.28
C GLU A 76 0.05 19.95 8.06
N LEU A 77 -0.61 18.92 8.57
CA LEU A 77 0.01 17.84 9.34
C LEU A 77 0.33 16.63 8.47
N ILE A 78 -0.15 16.59 7.21
CA ILE A 78 0.11 15.48 6.30
C ILE A 78 1.53 15.59 5.76
N THR A 79 2.39 14.64 6.18
CA THR A 79 3.82 14.64 5.89
C THR A 79 4.23 13.57 4.88
N LYS A 80 3.47 12.48 4.79
CA LYS A 80 3.73 11.38 3.86
C LYS A 80 2.42 10.88 3.25
N ILE A 81 2.45 10.60 1.96
CA ILE A 81 1.34 10.03 1.21
C ILE A 81 1.86 8.82 0.45
N TYR A 82 1.27 7.66 0.73
CA TYR A 82 1.53 6.43 -0.02
C TYR A 82 0.37 6.14 -0.96
N ILE A 83 0.68 5.79 -2.22
CA ILE A 83 -0.34 5.37 -3.19
C ILE A 83 -0.21 3.87 -3.42
N ALA A 84 -1.28 3.14 -3.18
CA ALA A 84 -1.41 1.74 -3.55
C ALA A 84 -1.87 1.65 -5.02
N PRO A 85 -1.07 1.07 -5.92
CA PRO A 85 -1.40 1.05 -7.34
C PRO A 85 -2.50 0.02 -7.66
N GLU A 86 -3.30 0.27 -8.69
CA GLU A 86 -4.20 -0.74 -9.25
C GLU A 86 -3.43 -1.85 -9.97
N GLN A 87 -2.40 -1.47 -10.68
CA GLN A 87 -1.55 -2.35 -11.46
C GLN A 87 -0.11 -1.84 -11.40
N ALA A 88 0.83 -2.77 -11.44
CA ALA A 88 2.24 -2.45 -11.46
C ALA A 88 3.05 -3.49 -12.23
N MET A 89 4.25 -3.06 -12.63
CA MET A 89 5.25 -3.92 -13.27
C MET A 89 6.61 -3.62 -12.66
N MET A 90 7.42 -4.64 -12.47
CA MET A 90 8.84 -4.50 -12.16
C MET A 90 9.70 -4.78 -13.39
N MET A 91 10.79 -4.04 -13.50
CA MET A 91 11.75 -4.19 -14.59
C MET A 91 13.17 -4.07 -14.04
N PRO A 92 14.12 -4.95 -14.42
CA PRO A 92 15.52 -4.77 -14.07
C PRO A 92 16.03 -3.40 -14.55
N SER A 93 16.78 -2.67 -13.72
CA SER A 93 17.29 -1.34 -14.07
C SER A 93 18.21 -1.35 -15.29
N ALA A 94 18.91 -2.46 -15.53
CA ALA A 94 19.73 -2.62 -16.73
C ALA A 94 18.94 -2.65 -18.06
N MET A 95 17.62 -2.92 -17.98
CA MET A 95 16.71 -2.92 -19.15
C MET A 95 15.86 -1.65 -19.21
N HIS A 96 16.00 -0.77 -18.23
CA HIS A 96 15.14 0.39 -18.10
C HIS A 96 15.61 1.54 -19.02
N GLU A 97 14.72 1.88 -19.94
CA GLU A 97 14.74 3.13 -20.69
C GLU A 97 13.33 3.76 -20.56
N PRO A 98 13.20 4.97 -20.00
CA PRO A 98 11.90 5.52 -19.59
C PRO A 98 10.81 5.47 -20.66
N SER A 99 11.13 5.81 -21.90
CA SER A 99 10.16 5.82 -23.01
C SER A 99 9.74 4.40 -23.42
N GLN A 100 10.66 3.44 -23.42
CA GLN A 100 10.37 2.04 -23.75
C GLN A 100 9.63 1.36 -22.60
N ALA A 101 9.98 1.66 -21.36
CA ALA A 101 9.32 1.13 -20.17
C ALA A 101 7.85 1.54 -20.14
N GLU A 102 7.52 2.80 -20.50
CA GLU A 102 6.13 3.23 -20.63
C GLU A 102 5.39 2.48 -21.73
N GLN A 103 6.01 2.26 -22.90
CA GLN A 103 5.40 1.50 -23.99
C GLN A 103 5.13 0.05 -23.58
N TRP A 104 6.08 -0.61 -22.91
CA TRP A 104 5.89 -1.96 -22.43
C TRP A 104 4.80 -2.04 -21.39
N TYR A 105 4.77 -1.10 -20.43
CA TYR A 105 3.71 -1.04 -19.44
C TYR A 105 2.32 -0.93 -20.10
N ARG A 106 2.15 -0.03 -21.07
CA ARG A 106 0.91 0.14 -21.83
C ARG A 106 0.53 -1.05 -22.72
N SER A 107 1.50 -1.89 -23.10
CA SER A 107 1.23 -3.11 -23.88
C SER A 107 0.67 -4.25 -23.03
N ILE A 108 0.91 -4.22 -21.71
CA ILE A 108 0.49 -5.25 -20.75
C ILE A 108 -0.75 -4.79 -19.96
N HIS A 109 -0.79 -3.51 -19.62
CA HIS A 109 -1.82 -2.92 -18.77
C HIS A 109 -2.64 -1.88 -19.53
N PHE A 110 -3.95 -1.87 -19.29
CA PHE A 110 -4.80 -0.78 -19.77
C PHE A 110 -4.53 0.47 -18.92
N VAL A 111 -4.08 1.54 -19.56
CA VAL A 111 -3.86 2.84 -18.95
C VAL A 111 -4.78 3.87 -19.57
N ALA A 112 -5.75 4.36 -18.84
CA ALA A 112 -6.67 5.38 -19.30
C ALA A 112 -5.93 6.69 -19.65
N ASN A 113 -6.47 7.50 -20.58
CA ASN A 113 -5.84 8.75 -21.04
C ASN A 113 -5.69 9.81 -19.92
N ASN A 114 -6.52 9.73 -18.90
CA ASN A 114 -6.48 10.59 -17.73
C ASN A 114 -5.58 10.05 -16.60
N HIS A 115 -4.78 9.01 -16.86
CA HIS A 115 -3.80 8.45 -15.92
C HIS A 115 -2.38 8.89 -16.31
N LEU A 116 -1.52 8.96 -15.27
CA LEU A 116 -0.07 9.16 -15.40
C LEU A 116 0.63 7.86 -15.09
N ILE A 117 1.69 7.56 -15.84
CA ILE A 117 2.61 6.47 -15.51
C ILE A 117 3.73 7.06 -14.66
N HIS A 118 3.95 6.42 -13.52
CA HIS A 118 5.00 6.76 -12.57
C HIS A 118 6.05 5.64 -12.55
N GLN A 119 7.33 6.02 -12.49
CA GLN A 119 8.46 5.09 -12.47
C GLN A 119 9.35 5.48 -11.30
N CYS A 120 9.65 4.53 -10.43
CA CYS A 120 10.54 4.77 -9.30
C CYS A 120 11.51 3.60 -9.11
N PRO A 121 12.76 3.89 -8.68
CA PRO A 121 13.72 2.84 -8.36
C PRO A 121 13.31 2.09 -7.10
N ILE A 122 13.58 0.80 -7.09
CA ILE A 122 13.38 -0.10 -5.96
C ILE A 122 14.58 -1.02 -5.79
N ASP A 123 14.65 -1.73 -4.67
CA ASP A 123 15.68 -2.73 -4.38
C ASP A 123 17.11 -2.15 -4.57
N HIS A 124 17.35 -0.99 -3.95
CA HIS A 124 18.64 -0.27 -4.06
C HIS A 124 19.07 0.00 -5.52
N ASP A 125 18.11 0.47 -6.33
CA ASP A 125 18.29 0.75 -7.76
C ASP A 125 18.53 -0.49 -8.65
N ALA A 126 18.35 -1.70 -8.14
CA ALA A 126 18.48 -2.92 -8.94
C ALA A 126 17.30 -3.12 -9.91
N ALA A 127 16.12 -2.57 -9.58
CA ALA A 127 14.95 -2.63 -10.42
C ALA A 127 14.18 -1.30 -10.43
N MET A 128 13.33 -1.13 -11.44
CA MET A 128 12.36 -0.05 -11.56
C MET A 128 10.95 -0.58 -11.32
N TYR A 129 10.21 0.11 -10.49
CA TYR A 129 8.79 -0.11 -10.27
C TYR A 129 7.98 0.86 -11.11
N ILE A 130 7.07 0.33 -11.92
CA ILE A 130 6.28 1.11 -12.87
C ILE A 130 4.82 0.88 -12.53
N MET A 131 4.09 1.96 -12.31
CA MET A 131 2.67 1.95 -11.97
C MET A 131 1.94 3.12 -12.63
N HIS A 132 0.62 3.15 -12.53
CA HIS A 132 -0.15 4.32 -12.97
C HIS A 132 -1.21 4.71 -11.95
N TYR A 133 -1.62 5.97 -12.00
CA TYR A 133 -2.70 6.52 -11.19
C TYR A 133 -3.39 7.71 -11.90
N PRO A 134 -4.63 8.07 -11.50
CA PRO A 134 -5.35 9.18 -12.11
C PRO A 134 -4.66 10.53 -11.94
N LYS A 135 -4.67 11.37 -12.97
CA LYS A 135 -4.08 12.72 -12.95
C LYS A 135 -4.71 13.62 -11.89
N TYR A 136 -6.03 13.49 -11.64
CA TYR A 136 -6.71 14.28 -10.62
C TYR A 136 -6.16 14.02 -9.23
N LEU A 137 -5.73 12.78 -8.94
CA LEU A 137 -5.15 12.41 -7.66
C LEU A 137 -3.87 13.20 -7.38
N LEU A 138 -2.95 13.22 -8.36
CA LEU A 138 -1.72 14.01 -8.24
C LEU A 138 -2.03 15.50 -8.12
N HIS A 139 -2.93 16.01 -8.95
CA HIS A 139 -3.33 17.42 -8.90
C HIS A 139 -3.90 17.81 -7.53
N ALA A 140 -4.74 16.98 -6.94
CA ALA A 140 -5.29 17.21 -5.61
C ALA A 140 -4.20 17.16 -4.52
N ILE A 141 -3.25 16.21 -4.63
CA ILE A 141 -2.11 16.11 -3.70
C ILE A 141 -1.25 17.36 -3.79
N ASP A 142 -0.84 17.77 -4.98
CA ASP A 142 -0.01 18.97 -5.21
C ASP A 142 -0.71 20.25 -4.74
N THR A 143 -2.04 20.31 -4.86
CA THR A 143 -2.82 21.50 -4.47
C THR A 143 -3.00 21.62 -2.95
N HIS A 144 -3.22 20.51 -2.28
CA HIS A 144 -3.64 20.51 -0.87
C HIS A 144 -2.54 20.10 0.10
N PHE A 145 -1.51 19.38 -0.34
CA PHE A 145 -0.49 18.76 0.51
C PHE A 145 0.93 19.03 0.01
N GLU A 146 1.25 20.31 -0.26
CA GLU A 146 2.52 20.76 -0.86
C GLU A 146 3.80 20.23 -0.17
N ASN A 147 3.70 19.94 1.13
CA ASN A 147 4.85 19.50 1.93
C ASN A 147 4.89 17.97 2.13
N ALA A 148 3.96 17.24 1.56
CA ALA A 148 3.90 15.80 1.74
C ALA A 148 4.85 15.08 0.77
N ASP A 149 5.60 14.11 1.30
CA ASP A 149 6.41 13.19 0.51
C ASP A 149 5.50 12.12 -0.11
N LEU A 150 5.47 12.05 -1.44
CA LEU A 150 4.61 11.13 -2.19
C LEU A 150 5.40 9.93 -2.67
N LYS A 151 4.98 8.72 -2.28
CA LYS A 151 5.62 7.46 -2.66
C LYS A 151 4.62 6.37 -3.04
N PRO A 152 4.98 5.43 -3.94
CA PRO A 152 4.24 4.18 -4.08
C PRO A 152 4.29 3.37 -2.79
N LEU A 153 3.16 2.81 -2.36
CA LEU A 153 3.11 1.97 -1.15
C LEU A 153 4.06 0.78 -1.24
N ALA A 154 4.16 0.16 -2.41
CA ALA A 154 5.05 -0.97 -2.66
C ALA A 154 6.53 -0.65 -2.36
N CYS A 155 6.99 0.58 -2.61
CA CYS A 155 8.37 0.98 -2.36
C CYS A 155 8.74 0.93 -0.87
N SER A 156 7.77 1.14 0.04
CA SER A 156 7.99 1.03 1.48
C SER A 156 8.37 -0.40 1.91
N PHE A 157 7.89 -1.41 1.21
CA PHE A 157 8.24 -2.82 1.44
C PHE A 157 9.51 -3.23 0.68
N MET A 158 9.63 -2.78 -0.56
CA MET A 158 10.69 -3.24 -1.47
C MET A 158 12.06 -2.66 -1.15
N ASN A 159 12.12 -1.51 -0.47
CA ASN A 159 13.37 -0.86 -0.08
C ASN A 159 13.81 -1.18 1.36
N THR A 160 13.08 -2.02 2.08
CA THR A 160 13.47 -2.44 3.42
C THR A 160 14.59 -3.47 3.37
N LYS A 161 15.44 -3.48 4.41
CA LYS A 161 16.46 -4.52 4.56
C LYS A 161 15.79 -5.82 5.01
N HIS A 162 15.59 -6.74 4.09
CA HIS A 162 15.10 -8.08 4.39
C HIS A 162 16.26 -9.02 4.75
N THR A 163 15.96 -10.03 5.55
CA THR A 163 16.91 -11.08 5.93
C THR A 163 17.31 -11.92 4.71
N GLN A 164 18.37 -12.75 4.83
CA GLN A 164 18.80 -13.65 3.76
C GLN A 164 17.80 -14.81 3.47
N GLU A 165 16.74 -14.92 4.27
CA GLU A 165 15.69 -15.92 4.11
C GLU A 165 14.73 -15.54 2.98
N THR A 166 14.02 -16.52 2.45
CA THR A 166 12.89 -16.28 1.56
C THR A 166 11.74 -15.65 2.38
N LEU A 167 11.26 -14.50 1.92
CA LEU A 167 10.17 -13.77 2.59
C LEU A 167 9.09 -13.42 1.56
N VAL A 168 7.83 -13.65 1.92
CA VAL A 168 6.69 -13.12 1.17
C VAL A 168 5.91 -12.17 2.06
N THR A 169 5.79 -10.91 1.63
CA THR A 169 4.91 -9.95 2.30
C THR A 169 3.54 -9.97 1.64
N VAL A 170 2.50 -10.00 2.46
CA VAL A 170 1.08 -9.98 2.07
C VAL A 170 0.45 -8.76 2.72
N HIS A 171 0.05 -7.79 1.91
CA HIS A 171 -0.69 -6.63 2.41
C HIS A 171 -2.14 -6.68 1.92
N LEU A 172 -3.08 -6.74 2.86
CA LEU A 172 -4.52 -6.87 2.60
C LEU A 172 -5.24 -5.57 2.93
N HIS A 173 -6.09 -5.11 2.00
CA HIS A 173 -6.99 -3.99 2.23
C HIS A 173 -8.29 -4.21 1.44
N HIS A 174 -9.36 -4.63 2.10
CA HIS A 174 -10.63 -4.98 1.46
C HIS A 174 -10.42 -5.91 0.25
N ALA A 175 -10.84 -5.47 -0.95
CA ALA A 175 -10.70 -6.22 -2.20
C ALA A 175 -9.31 -6.10 -2.85
N TYR A 176 -8.34 -5.46 -2.18
CA TYR A 176 -6.98 -5.24 -2.67
C TYR A 176 -5.99 -6.10 -1.89
N CYS A 177 -5.13 -6.83 -2.61
CA CYS A 177 -4.03 -7.58 -2.01
C CYS A 177 -2.74 -7.32 -2.79
N MET A 178 -1.68 -7.01 -2.07
CA MET A 178 -0.35 -6.83 -2.61
C MET A 178 0.57 -7.92 -2.05
N LEU A 179 1.14 -8.73 -2.95
CA LEU A 179 2.10 -9.78 -2.64
C LEU A 179 3.47 -9.36 -3.13
N THR A 180 4.48 -9.43 -2.28
CA THR A 180 5.88 -9.19 -2.69
C THR A 180 6.75 -10.33 -2.19
N HIS A 181 7.44 -10.99 -3.10
CA HIS A 181 8.35 -12.11 -2.83
C HIS A 181 9.79 -11.64 -2.87
N PHE A 182 10.53 -11.96 -1.82
CA PHE A 182 11.95 -11.65 -1.65
C PHE A 182 12.75 -12.94 -1.55
N GLU A 183 13.85 -13.01 -2.27
CA GLU A 183 14.86 -14.06 -2.17
C GLU A 183 16.21 -13.43 -1.89
N GLN A 184 16.89 -13.88 -0.84
CA GLN A 184 18.20 -13.37 -0.44
C GLN A 184 18.23 -11.84 -0.28
N GLY A 185 17.14 -11.27 0.23
CA GLY A 185 16.98 -9.83 0.45
C GLY A 185 16.67 -9.00 -0.80
N LYS A 186 16.48 -9.62 -1.96
CA LYS A 186 16.12 -8.95 -3.22
C LYS A 186 14.68 -9.21 -3.60
N VAL A 187 14.05 -8.22 -4.21
CA VAL A 187 12.70 -8.39 -4.77
C VAL A 187 12.77 -9.33 -5.97
N HIS A 188 12.11 -10.48 -5.86
CA HIS A 188 12.04 -11.48 -6.91
C HIS A 188 10.76 -11.38 -7.73
N ASN A 189 9.63 -11.14 -7.06
CA ASN A 189 8.33 -10.98 -7.72
C ASN A 189 7.43 -10.03 -6.92
N HIS A 190 6.51 -9.39 -7.64
CA HIS A 190 5.48 -8.55 -7.06
C HIS A 190 4.18 -8.70 -7.83
N GLN A 191 3.07 -8.83 -7.12
CA GLN A 191 1.75 -9.04 -7.70
C GLN A 191 0.68 -8.28 -6.94
N ILE A 192 -0.28 -7.73 -7.69
CA ILE A 192 -1.47 -7.09 -7.16
C ILE A 192 -2.68 -7.92 -7.56
N LEU A 193 -3.49 -8.27 -6.58
CA LEU A 193 -4.73 -9.01 -6.77
C LEU A 193 -5.91 -8.14 -6.37
N HIS A 194 -6.94 -8.10 -7.22
CA HIS A 194 -8.18 -7.39 -6.96
C HIS A 194 -9.33 -8.38 -6.81
N ASN A 195 -10.29 -8.08 -5.93
CA ASN A 195 -11.46 -8.92 -5.65
C ASN A 195 -11.08 -10.39 -5.38
N HIS A 196 -9.94 -10.58 -4.74
CA HIS A 196 -9.37 -11.89 -4.47
C HIS A 196 -10.18 -12.65 -3.42
N SER A 197 -10.28 -13.95 -3.63
CA SER A 197 -10.65 -14.89 -2.58
C SER A 197 -9.41 -15.26 -1.76
N LEU A 198 -9.59 -15.64 -0.50
CA LEU A 198 -8.50 -16.18 0.31
C LEU A 198 -7.86 -17.43 -0.32
N GLN A 199 -8.64 -18.20 -1.07
CA GLN A 199 -8.14 -19.34 -1.82
C GLN A 199 -7.16 -18.93 -2.91
N GLU A 200 -7.41 -17.83 -3.63
CA GLU A 200 -6.49 -17.30 -4.64
C GLU A 200 -5.19 -16.82 -4.01
N ILE A 201 -5.26 -16.09 -2.89
CA ILE A 201 -4.06 -15.68 -2.14
C ILE A 201 -3.24 -16.90 -1.74
N THR A 202 -3.87 -17.92 -1.13
CA THR A 202 -3.21 -19.15 -0.73
C THR A 202 -2.57 -19.88 -1.91
N GLN A 203 -3.25 -19.91 -3.06
CA GLN A 203 -2.71 -20.50 -4.29
C GLN A 203 -1.47 -19.74 -4.79
N GLN A 204 -1.51 -18.42 -4.79
CA GLN A 204 -0.36 -17.59 -5.19
C GLN A 204 0.82 -17.78 -4.21
N LEU A 205 0.56 -17.81 -2.91
CA LEU A 205 1.60 -18.10 -1.91
C LEU A 205 2.25 -19.45 -2.17
N ASN A 206 1.47 -20.49 -2.43
CA ASN A 206 2.01 -21.82 -2.76
C ASN A 206 2.87 -21.81 -4.04
N ILE A 207 2.50 -21.03 -5.06
CA ILE A 207 3.31 -20.87 -6.27
C ILE A 207 4.66 -20.21 -5.95
N HIS A 208 4.65 -19.13 -5.17
CA HIS A 208 5.86 -18.40 -4.79
C HIS A 208 6.79 -19.22 -3.88
N LEU A 209 6.23 -20.09 -3.07
CA LEU A 209 6.97 -20.85 -2.06
C LEU A 209 7.28 -22.29 -2.49
N ALA A 210 6.86 -22.71 -3.70
CA ALA A 210 6.95 -24.10 -4.17
C ALA A 210 8.37 -24.72 -4.12
N ASN A 211 9.42 -23.87 -4.22
CA ASN A 211 10.81 -24.30 -4.21
C ASN A 211 11.58 -23.86 -2.94
N ALA A 212 10.91 -23.19 -2.00
CA ALA A 212 11.55 -22.69 -0.79
C ALA A 212 11.53 -23.76 0.31
N ASN A 213 12.72 -24.13 0.82
CA ASN A 213 12.83 -25.06 1.95
C ASN A 213 12.64 -24.36 3.30
N ASP A 214 12.94 -23.05 3.34
CA ASP A 214 12.81 -22.21 4.51
C ASP A 214 12.27 -20.84 4.06
N TYR A 215 11.16 -20.40 4.68
CA TYR A 215 10.50 -19.16 4.29
C TYR A 215 9.74 -18.56 5.47
N LYS A 216 9.46 -17.26 5.35
CA LYS A 216 8.56 -16.51 6.24
C LYS A 216 7.47 -15.84 5.42
N ILE A 217 6.29 -15.74 5.98
CA ILE A 217 5.17 -14.97 5.43
C ILE A 217 4.83 -13.86 6.42
N GLU A 218 4.97 -12.63 5.98
CA GLU A 218 4.60 -11.46 6.75
C GLU A 218 3.26 -10.93 6.25
N VAL A 219 2.25 -10.97 7.09
CA VAL A 219 0.89 -10.53 6.74
C VAL A 219 0.57 -9.23 7.45
N SER A 220 0.15 -8.22 6.72
CA SER A 220 -0.41 -6.98 7.24
C SER A 220 -1.81 -6.76 6.67
N THR A 221 -2.73 -6.25 7.48
CA THR A 221 -4.09 -5.96 7.02
C THR A 221 -4.59 -4.63 7.54
N ASN A 222 -5.31 -3.91 6.70
CA ASN A 222 -6.12 -2.75 7.06
C ASN A 222 -7.62 -3.09 7.06
N ASP A 223 -7.96 -4.36 6.99
CA ASP A 223 -9.34 -4.83 7.06
C ASP A 223 -9.67 -5.28 8.49
N THR A 224 -10.91 -5.04 8.90
CA THR A 224 -11.48 -5.63 10.13
C THR A 224 -11.81 -7.12 9.96
N ASN A 225 -11.61 -7.69 8.78
CA ASN A 225 -11.84 -9.09 8.46
C ASN A 225 -10.69 -9.99 9.00
N ILE A 226 -10.76 -10.31 10.28
CA ILE A 226 -9.87 -11.22 11.01
C ILE A 226 -9.76 -12.60 10.32
N HIS A 227 -10.75 -12.99 9.53
CA HIS A 227 -10.78 -14.31 8.88
C HIS A 227 -9.69 -14.55 7.82
N ALA A 228 -9.14 -13.49 7.21
CA ALA A 228 -8.06 -13.63 6.24
C ALA A 228 -6.78 -14.16 6.90
N GLU A 229 -6.49 -13.64 8.09
CA GLU A 229 -5.31 -14.01 8.87
C GLU A 229 -5.41 -15.44 9.38
N GLU A 230 -6.56 -15.81 9.95
CA GLU A 230 -6.79 -17.14 10.47
C GLU A 230 -6.68 -18.20 9.36
N LEU A 231 -7.16 -17.88 8.15
CA LEU A 231 -7.08 -18.81 7.04
C LEU A 231 -5.64 -18.97 6.53
N ILE A 232 -4.89 -17.89 6.34
CA ILE A 232 -3.48 -17.96 5.94
C ILE A 232 -2.69 -18.71 7.01
N ALA A 233 -2.93 -18.43 8.30
CA ALA A 233 -2.33 -19.13 9.42
C ALA A 233 -2.65 -20.63 9.43
N SER A 234 -3.87 -21.02 9.03
CA SER A 234 -4.26 -22.44 8.96
C SER A 234 -3.49 -23.23 7.90
N TYR A 235 -3.00 -22.57 6.84
CA TYR A 235 -2.22 -23.21 5.77
C TYR A 235 -0.71 -23.18 6.01
N PHE A 236 -0.18 -22.11 6.61
CA PHE A 236 1.26 -21.86 6.69
C PHE A 236 1.83 -21.91 8.12
N GLY A 237 0.96 -21.97 9.14
CA GLY A 237 1.34 -22.26 10.51
C GLY A 237 2.39 -21.33 11.12
N GLU A 238 3.44 -21.91 11.68
CA GLU A 238 4.49 -21.18 12.41
C GLU A 238 5.41 -20.32 11.53
N GLN A 239 5.32 -20.44 10.21
CA GLN A 239 6.11 -19.65 9.26
C GLN A 239 5.50 -18.28 8.99
N MET A 240 4.30 -18.03 9.54
CA MET A 240 3.62 -16.76 9.39
C MET A 240 3.99 -15.79 10.52
N LEU A 241 4.43 -14.60 10.14
CA LEU A 241 4.58 -13.45 11.01
C LEU A 241 3.45 -12.47 10.72
N TYR A 242 2.64 -12.19 11.71
CA TYR A 242 1.59 -11.21 11.60
C TYR A 242 2.09 -9.83 12.04
N LEU A 243 1.99 -8.85 11.16
CA LEU A 243 2.21 -7.44 11.50
C LEU A 243 0.87 -6.82 11.92
N THR A 244 0.78 -6.45 13.17
CA THR A 244 -0.36 -5.66 13.61
C THR A 244 -0.46 -4.36 12.81
N GLN A 245 -1.66 -3.78 12.72
CA GLN A 245 -1.85 -2.48 12.07
C GLN A 245 -0.93 -1.41 12.66
N HIS A 246 -0.71 -1.45 13.97
CA HIS A 246 0.22 -0.57 14.67
C HIS A 246 1.65 -0.72 14.12
N GLU A 247 2.19 -1.93 14.00
CA GLU A 247 3.55 -2.19 13.49
C GLU A 247 3.69 -1.79 12.03
N PHE A 248 2.68 -2.08 11.19
CA PHE A 248 2.65 -1.68 9.80
C PHE A 248 2.75 -0.15 9.64
N TYR A 249 1.91 0.62 10.36
CA TYR A 249 1.96 2.08 10.27
C TYR A 249 3.19 2.68 10.94
N GLN A 250 3.75 2.06 11.97
CA GLN A 250 5.06 2.43 12.52
C GLN A 250 6.18 2.25 11.50
N HIS A 251 6.14 1.16 10.72
CA HIS A 251 7.06 0.93 9.62
C HIS A 251 6.94 2.03 8.55
N LEU A 252 5.74 2.36 8.09
CA LEU A 252 5.53 3.45 7.12
C LEU A 252 6.02 4.81 7.63
N ALA A 253 5.89 5.09 8.92
CA ALA A 253 6.41 6.31 9.52
C ALA A 253 7.95 6.38 9.46
N ALA A 254 8.63 5.25 9.60
CA ALA A 254 10.09 5.14 9.61
C ALA A 254 10.71 5.10 8.20
N CYS A 255 9.95 4.81 7.12
CA CYS A 255 10.45 4.79 5.76
C CYS A 255 10.88 6.19 5.29
N GLU A 256 12.13 6.35 4.88
CA GLU A 256 12.69 7.58 4.30
C GLU A 256 12.39 7.72 2.81
#